data_bbd33abb34b925687214d7bed3e1fc2e
#
_entry.id   bbd33abb34b925687214d7bed3e1fc2e
#
_cell.length_a   1.000
_cell.length_b   1.000
_cell.length_c   1.000
_cell.angle_alpha   90.00
_cell.angle_beta   90.00
_cell.angle_gamma   90.00
#
_symmetry.space_group_name_H-M   'P 1'
#
loop_
_entity.id
_entity.type
_entity.pdbx_description
1 polymer ?
#
loop_
_entity_poly.entity_id
_entity_poly.type
_entity_poly.pdbx_seq_one_letter_code
_entity_poly.pdbx_strand_id
1 'polypeptide(L)'
;MNKVDVLLGLQWGDEGKGKIVDVLSKKYDIIARFQGGPNAGHTLEFDGIKHVLHTIPSGIFNAGVTNLIGNGVVIDPLIFKKEIESIEKLNIETSELLISKKAHLILPTHKMLDKASEIAKGKNKIGSTLKGIGPTYMDKTGRNGLRVGDINSGNFEDKYNKLKEKHITLLKFYSFEESIDELEKEWFESIETIRKFKLIDSEEFLHNQLLSNKSVLAEGAQGSLLDIDFGSYPFVTSSNTIAAGACTGLGVAPNKIGEVFGIFKAYCTRVGSGPFPTELFDSIGEKIQRVGNEFGATTGRSRRCGWLDVPALKYAIKINGVTQLMMMKADVLSMLEKIRICTHYIHNDIKLDYIPYDISDGDFNCIYKDIPSWQKDLTQLSSYEDSPFELKEYVKLLEQILELPIKIVSVGPNRKQTLFR
;
A
#
# COMPACT_ATOMS: atom_id res chain seq x y z
N MET A 1 -17.30 -23.19 -2.03
CA MET A 1 -16.23 -22.75 -1.12
C MET A 1 -15.84 -21.35 -1.53
N ASN A 2 -15.91 -20.40 -0.61
CA ASN A 2 -15.56 -19.01 -0.86
C ASN A 2 -14.07 -18.85 -1.22
N LYS A 3 -13.75 -17.76 -1.88
CA LYS A 3 -12.41 -17.37 -2.30
C LYS A 3 -11.98 -16.12 -1.52
N VAL A 4 -10.72 -15.81 -1.58
CA VAL A 4 -10.16 -14.58 -1.03
C VAL A 4 -10.11 -13.55 -2.15
N ASP A 5 -10.85 -12.46 -1.99
CA ASP A 5 -10.74 -11.33 -2.90
C ASP A 5 -9.54 -10.47 -2.52
N VAL A 6 -8.87 -9.89 -3.48
CA VAL A 6 -7.66 -9.10 -3.27
C VAL A 6 -7.88 -7.66 -3.69
N LEU A 7 -7.53 -6.71 -2.84
CA LEU A 7 -7.59 -5.29 -3.15
C LEU A 7 -6.18 -4.70 -3.10
N LEU A 8 -5.74 -4.10 -4.19
CA LEU A 8 -4.38 -3.59 -4.34
C LEU A 8 -4.30 -2.30 -5.18
N GLY A 9 -3.20 -1.56 -5.02
CA GLY A 9 -2.90 -0.37 -5.82
C GLY A 9 -2.23 -0.73 -7.14
N LEU A 10 -2.61 -0.06 -8.22
CA LEU A 10 -2.06 -0.31 -9.56
C LEU A 10 -0.93 0.65 -9.96
N GLN A 11 -0.64 1.65 -9.13
CA GLN A 11 0.37 2.69 -9.41
C GLN A 11 1.55 2.57 -8.42
N TRP A 12 2.14 3.69 -8.02
CA TRP A 12 3.27 3.76 -7.09
C TRP A 12 2.83 3.99 -5.63
N GLY A 13 1.69 3.44 -5.22
CA GLY A 13 1.16 3.62 -3.87
C GLY A 13 0.31 4.88 -3.71
N ASP A 14 -0.23 5.06 -2.51
CA ASP A 14 -1.07 6.21 -2.14
C ASP A 14 -2.34 6.39 -2.98
N GLU A 15 -2.85 5.32 -3.60
CA GLU A 15 -4.07 5.34 -4.43
C GLU A 15 -5.35 5.54 -3.61
N GLY A 16 -5.30 5.39 -2.27
CA GLY A 16 -6.47 5.51 -1.40
C GLY A 16 -7.11 4.16 -1.05
N LYS A 17 -6.31 3.09 -1.02
CA LYS A 17 -6.73 1.72 -0.69
C LYS A 17 -7.53 1.64 0.62
N GLY A 18 -7.03 2.25 1.68
CA GLY A 18 -7.69 2.20 3.00
C GLY A 18 -9.14 2.66 2.96
N LYS A 19 -9.45 3.77 2.26
CA LYS A 19 -10.83 4.24 2.08
C LYS A 19 -11.72 3.17 1.44
N ILE A 20 -11.25 2.52 0.38
CA ILE A 20 -12.04 1.52 -0.33
C ILE A 20 -12.20 0.24 0.49
N VAL A 21 -11.14 -0.19 1.20
CA VAL A 21 -11.25 -1.33 2.13
C VAL A 21 -12.28 -1.03 3.21
N ASP A 22 -12.24 0.14 3.82
CA ASP A 22 -13.21 0.58 4.83
C ASP A 22 -14.66 0.56 4.28
N VAL A 23 -14.86 1.08 3.07
CA VAL A 23 -16.17 1.09 2.40
C VAL A 23 -16.66 -0.33 2.10
N LEU A 24 -15.78 -1.22 1.65
CA LEU A 24 -16.11 -2.59 1.30
C LEU A 24 -16.18 -3.54 2.51
N SER A 25 -15.52 -3.23 3.61
CA SER A 25 -15.38 -4.13 4.77
C SER A 25 -16.71 -4.63 5.32
N LYS A 26 -17.79 -3.85 5.17
CA LYS A 26 -19.17 -4.26 5.56
C LYS A 26 -19.70 -5.47 4.75
N LYS A 27 -19.06 -5.82 3.65
CA LYS A 27 -19.42 -6.97 2.80
C LYS A 27 -18.55 -8.20 3.07
N TYR A 28 -17.58 -8.08 3.96
CA TYR A 28 -16.62 -9.13 4.27
C TYR A 28 -16.64 -9.47 5.76
N ASP A 29 -16.48 -10.76 6.08
CA ASP A 29 -16.32 -11.23 7.44
C ASP A 29 -14.91 -10.95 7.97
N ILE A 30 -13.90 -10.96 7.07
CA ILE A 30 -12.49 -10.85 7.44
C ILE A 30 -11.78 -9.88 6.50
N ILE A 31 -11.03 -8.94 7.07
CA ILE A 31 -10.06 -8.09 6.34
C ILE A 31 -8.65 -8.50 6.75
N ALA A 32 -7.81 -8.90 5.79
CA ALA A 32 -6.49 -9.46 6.06
C ALA A 32 -5.38 -8.69 5.32
N ARG A 33 -4.48 -8.02 6.06
CA ARG A 33 -3.26 -7.40 5.51
C ARG A 33 -2.27 -8.50 5.14
N PHE A 34 -1.82 -8.50 3.89
CA PHE A 34 -0.97 -9.59 3.42
C PHE A 34 0.52 -9.23 3.27
N GLN A 35 0.89 -7.94 3.24
CA GLN A 35 2.29 -7.52 3.08
C GLN A 35 2.51 -6.07 3.55
N GLY A 36 3.78 -5.61 3.49
CA GLY A 36 4.18 -4.28 3.91
C GLY A 36 4.36 -4.20 5.42
N GLY A 37 4.24 -3.02 5.96
CA GLY A 37 4.44 -2.76 7.38
C GLY A 37 4.17 -1.30 7.69
N PRO A 38 4.85 -0.70 8.67
CA PRO A 38 4.61 0.68 9.11
C PRO A 38 4.97 1.75 8.07
N ASN A 39 5.53 1.39 6.91
CA ASN A 39 5.71 2.29 5.78
C ASN A 39 4.39 2.62 5.05
N ALA A 40 3.33 1.83 5.26
CA ALA A 40 2.00 2.17 4.76
C ALA A 40 1.37 3.33 5.58
N GLY A 41 0.50 4.09 4.94
CA GLY A 41 -0.32 5.12 5.57
C GLY A 41 -1.71 5.11 4.93
N HIS A 42 -2.63 4.31 5.48
CA HIS A 42 -4.01 4.20 5.02
C HIS A 42 -4.87 5.24 5.74
N THR A 43 -5.09 6.37 5.10
CA THR A 43 -5.93 7.43 5.66
C THR A 43 -7.40 7.11 5.44
N LEU A 44 -8.17 7.18 6.51
CA LEU A 44 -9.63 7.04 6.52
C LEU A 44 -10.26 8.33 7.03
N GLU A 45 -11.33 8.76 6.36
CA GLU A 45 -12.13 9.92 6.79
C GLU A 45 -13.61 9.53 6.84
N PHE A 46 -14.17 9.57 8.04
CA PHE A 46 -15.57 9.20 8.30
C PHE A 46 -16.09 9.91 9.54
N ASP A 47 -17.35 10.34 9.52
CA ASP A 47 -18.07 10.93 10.64
C ASP A 47 -17.28 11.99 11.44
N GLY A 48 -16.51 12.83 10.71
CA GLY A 48 -15.67 13.88 11.27
C GLY A 48 -14.31 13.41 11.82
N ILE A 49 -14.04 12.12 11.77
CA ILE A 49 -12.77 11.52 12.18
C ILE A 49 -11.85 11.39 10.97
N LYS A 50 -10.59 11.78 11.17
CA LYS A 50 -9.49 11.48 10.24
C LYS A 50 -8.44 10.64 10.96
N HIS A 51 -8.23 9.41 10.49
CA HIS A 51 -7.29 8.48 11.09
C HIS A 51 -6.35 7.87 10.06
N VAL A 52 -5.11 7.58 10.46
CA VAL A 52 -4.10 6.95 9.59
C VAL A 52 -3.69 5.63 10.19
N LEU A 53 -3.94 4.54 9.47
CA LEU A 53 -3.49 3.20 9.81
C LEU A 53 -2.18 2.86 9.10
N HIS A 54 -1.30 2.15 9.80
CA HIS A 54 0.00 1.72 9.28
C HIS A 54 0.06 0.20 9.07
N THR A 55 -0.18 -0.56 10.14
CA THR A 55 -0.06 -2.02 10.16
C THR A 55 -1.40 -2.71 10.29
N ILE A 56 -2.32 -2.09 11.03
CA ILE A 56 -3.66 -2.62 11.31
C ILE A 56 -4.53 -2.56 10.04
N PRO A 57 -5.33 -3.62 9.74
CA PRO A 57 -6.24 -3.62 8.60
C PRO A 57 -7.30 -2.53 8.69
N SER A 58 -7.70 -1.98 7.52
CA SER A 58 -8.65 -0.86 7.43
C SER A 58 -10.10 -1.24 7.80
N GLY A 59 -10.39 -2.52 8.02
CA GLY A 59 -11.68 -3.01 8.53
C GLY A 59 -11.92 -2.75 10.02
N ILE A 60 -10.90 -2.33 10.78
CA ILE A 60 -10.97 -2.19 12.24
C ILE A 60 -12.07 -1.22 12.73
N PHE A 61 -12.48 -0.27 11.90
CA PHE A 61 -13.53 0.70 12.21
C PHE A 61 -14.96 0.20 11.96
N ASN A 62 -15.11 -1.07 11.53
CA ASN A 62 -16.42 -1.68 11.27
C ASN A 62 -16.66 -2.85 12.26
N ALA A 63 -17.65 -2.68 13.13
CA ALA A 63 -17.97 -3.69 14.12
C ALA A 63 -18.34 -5.04 13.48
N GLY A 64 -17.94 -6.13 14.11
CA GLY A 64 -18.21 -7.50 13.64
C GLY A 64 -17.30 -7.99 12.50
N VAL A 65 -16.32 -7.19 12.10
CA VAL A 65 -15.32 -7.58 11.09
C VAL A 65 -14.05 -8.06 11.78
N THR A 66 -13.64 -9.30 11.51
CA THR A 66 -12.37 -9.81 11.99
C THR A 66 -11.23 -9.20 11.18
N ASN A 67 -10.21 -8.68 11.86
CA ASN A 67 -9.04 -8.04 11.24
C ASN A 67 -7.81 -8.92 11.46
N LEU A 68 -7.11 -9.29 10.38
CA LEU A 68 -5.95 -10.17 10.43
C LEU A 68 -4.70 -9.48 9.91
N ILE A 69 -3.65 -9.44 10.72
CA ILE A 69 -2.29 -9.13 10.26
C ILE A 69 -1.64 -10.44 9.84
N GLY A 70 -1.46 -10.62 8.53
CA GLY A 70 -0.94 -11.84 7.91
C GLY A 70 0.58 -12.00 8.07
N ASN A 71 1.07 -13.19 7.73
CA ASN A 71 2.51 -13.54 7.87
C ASN A 71 3.44 -12.77 6.93
N GLY A 72 2.92 -12.16 5.87
CA GLY A 72 3.72 -11.33 4.97
C GLY A 72 3.99 -9.93 5.50
N VAL A 73 3.29 -9.49 6.53
CA VAL A 73 3.49 -8.18 7.16
C VAL A 73 4.71 -8.19 8.07
N VAL A 74 5.43 -7.06 8.12
CA VAL A 74 6.48 -6.81 9.11
C VAL A 74 5.99 -5.78 10.13
N ILE A 75 6.10 -6.09 11.43
CA ILE A 75 5.48 -5.33 12.52
C ILE A 75 6.56 -4.61 13.31
N ASP A 76 6.43 -3.30 13.42
CA ASP A 76 7.18 -2.49 14.37
C ASP A 76 6.38 -2.41 15.68
N PRO A 77 6.83 -3.01 16.78
CA PRO A 77 6.10 -3.02 18.05
C PRO A 77 5.76 -1.63 18.57
N LEU A 78 6.68 -0.66 18.43
CA LEU A 78 6.50 0.72 18.85
C LEU A 78 5.36 1.42 18.07
N ILE A 79 5.36 1.23 16.74
CA ILE A 79 4.32 1.82 15.89
C ILE A 79 2.98 1.12 16.13
N PHE A 80 2.99 -0.20 16.24
CA PHE A 80 1.79 -0.99 16.54
C PHE A 80 1.15 -0.55 17.87
N LYS A 81 1.94 -0.38 18.95
CA LYS A 81 1.46 0.14 20.24
C LYS A 81 0.77 1.49 20.07
N LYS A 82 1.40 2.43 19.35
CA LYS A 82 0.83 3.77 19.10
C LYS A 82 -0.46 3.72 18.28
N GLU A 83 -0.55 2.81 17.29
CA GLU A 83 -1.78 2.59 16.53
C GLU A 83 -2.90 2.10 17.43
N ILE A 84 -2.66 1.09 18.27
CA ILE A 84 -3.65 0.54 19.21
C ILE A 84 -4.14 1.63 20.17
N GLU A 85 -3.23 2.34 20.83
CA GLU A 85 -3.57 3.44 21.74
C GLU A 85 -4.41 4.53 21.07
N SER A 86 -4.14 4.80 19.79
CA SER A 86 -4.88 5.79 19.01
C SER A 86 -6.30 5.31 18.64
N ILE A 87 -6.46 4.02 18.35
CA ILE A 87 -7.75 3.38 18.04
C ILE A 87 -8.60 3.29 19.32
N GLU A 88 -8.02 2.88 20.43
CA GLU A 88 -8.69 2.78 21.74
C GLU A 88 -9.22 4.16 22.21
N LYS A 89 -8.50 5.25 21.97
CA LYS A 89 -8.96 6.62 22.25
C LYS A 89 -10.23 7.02 21.47
N LEU A 90 -10.52 6.34 20.38
CA LEU A 90 -11.75 6.52 19.59
C LEU A 90 -12.89 5.61 20.08
N ASN A 91 -12.69 4.86 21.18
CA ASN A 91 -13.60 3.85 21.71
C ASN A 91 -13.93 2.75 20.67
N ILE A 92 -12.97 2.38 19.84
CA ILE A 92 -13.07 1.29 18.88
C ILE A 92 -12.55 0.01 19.55
N GLU A 93 -13.35 -1.06 19.50
CA GLU A 93 -12.94 -2.36 20.02
C GLU A 93 -11.89 -3.01 19.11
N THR A 94 -10.83 -3.52 19.72
CA THR A 94 -9.73 -4.21 19.01
C THR A 94 -9.73 -5.73 19.26
N SER A 95 -10.76 -6.26 19.91
CA SER A 95 -10.88 -7.68 20.27
C SER A 95 -10.89 -8.63 19.08
N GLU A 96 -11.35 -8.17 17.92
CA GLU A 96 -11.38 -8.93 16.66
C GLU A 96 -10.08 -8.77 15.84
N LEU A 97 -9.01 -8.20 16.41
CA LEU A 97 -7.71 -8.13 15.77
C LEU A 97 -6.87 -9.37 16.09
N LEU A 98 -6.51 -10.10 15.04
CA LEU A 98 -5.69 -11.30 15.08
C LEU A 98 -4.34 -11.05 14.44
N ILE A 99 -3.28 -11.67 14.98
CA ILE A 99 -1.92 -11.51 14.45
C ILE A 99 -1.33 -12.89 14.11
N SER A 100 -0.79 -13.02 12.90
CA SER A 100 -0.08 -14.23 12.51
C SER A 100 1.19 -14.43 13.33
N LYS A 101 1.36 -15.59 13.94
CA LYS A 101 2.61 -16.00 14.60
C LYS A 101 3.82 -15.93 13.66
N LYS A 102 3.60 -16.06 12.34
CA LYS A 102 4.66 -16.08 11.31
C LYS A 102 5.01 -14.68 10.77
N ALA A 103 4.31 -13.62 11.15
CA ALA A 103 4.71 -12.25 10.85
C ALA A 103 6.06 -11.93 11.51
N HIS A 104 6.86 -11.04 10.87
CA HIS A 104 8.20 -10.71 11.36
C HIS A 104 8.20 -9.42 12.15
N LEU A 105 9.07 -9.35 13.16
CA LEU A 105 9.27 -8.16 13.99
C LEU A 105 10.37 -7.27 13.41
N ILE A 106 10.11 -5.97 13.35
CA ILE A 106 11.13 -4.96 13.06
C ILE A 106 11.84 -4.63 14.36
N LEU A 107 13.15 -4.88 14.41
CA LEU A 107 13.99 -4.54 15.56
C LEU A 107 14.46 -3.08 15.46
N PRO A 108 14.86 -2.44 16.57
CA PRO A 108 15.55 -1.15 16.56
C PRO A 108 16.72 -1.10 15.59
N THR A 109 17.53 -2.15 15.58
CA THR A 109 18.70 -2.29 14.70
C THR A 109 18.35 -2.38 13.19
N HIS A 110 17.16 -2.86 12.82
CA HIS A 110 16.70 -2.78 11.42
C HIS A 110 16.54 -1.33 10.95
N LYS A 111 16.02 -0.44 11.81
CA LYS A 111 15.88 1.00 11.48
C LYS A 111 17.25 1.66 11.28
N MET A 112 18.22 1.27 12.10
CA MET A 112 19.59 1.75 11.98
C MET A 112 20.26 1.27 10.69
N LEU A 113 20.10 -0.02 10.35
CA LEU A 113 20.62 -0.57 9.09
C LEU A 113 19.98 0.12 7.88
N ASP A 114 18.69 0.41 7.93
CA ASP A 114 18.00 1.16 6.87
C ASP A 114 18.62 2.56 6.71
N LYS A 115 18.82 3.28 7.82
CA LYS A 115 19.45 4.61 7.84
C LYS A 115 20.90 4.56 7.35
N ALA A 116 21.70 3.62 7.86
CA ALA A 116 23.10 3.47 7.48
C ALA A 116 23.26 3.15 6.00
N SER A 117 22.45 2.23 5.48
CA SER A 117 22.43 1.86 4.07
C SER A 117 22.05 3.03 3.15
N GLU A 118 21.03 3.82 3.52
CA GLU A 118 20.64 4.99 2.74
C GLU A 118 21.73 6.09 2.75
N ILE A 119 22.40 6.29 3.89
CA ILE A 119 23.55 7.22 3.97
C ILE A 119 24.69 6.75 3.06
N ALA A 120 25.04 5.46 3.11
CA ALA A 120 26.13 4.89 2.32
C ALA A 120 25.89 4.98 0.80
N LYS A 121 24.64 4.95 0.34
CA LYS A 121 24.28 5.14 -1.09
C LYS A 121 24.52 6.56 -1.61
N GLY A 122 24.63 7.56 -0.74
CA GLY A 122 24.89 8.94 -1.12
C GLY A 122 23.87 9.49 -2.13
N LYS A 123 24.30 9.81 -3.36
CA LYS A 123 23.44 10.31 -4.43
C LYS A 123 22.47 9.26 -4.99
N ASN A 124 22.77 7.99 -4.82
CA ASN A 124 21.96 6.86 -5.30
C ASN A 124 20.93 6.37 -4.29
N LYS A 125 20.49 7.26 -3.40
CA LYS A 125 19.43 6.95 -2.41
C LYS A 125 18.17 6.46 -3.10
N ILE A 126 17.58 5.39 -2.57
CA ILE A 126 16.26 4.89 -2.99
C ILE A 126 15.15 5.81 -2.46
N GLY A 127 15.39 6.47 -1.35
CA GLY A 127 14.40 7.30 -0.65
C GLY A 127 13.57 6.48 0.33
N SER A 128 14.21 5.55 1.05
CA SER A 128 13.58 4.74 2.10
C SER A 128 12.79 5.60 3.10
N THR A 129 11.78 4.99 3.71
CA THR A 129 11.03 5.59 4.82
C THR A 129 11.76 5.54 6.16
N LEU A 130 12.93 4.91 6.21
CA LEU A 130 13.76 4.67 7.40
C LEU A 130 13.02 3.93 8.51
N LYS A 131 12.08 3.07 8.14
CA LYS A 131 11.26 2.26 9.05
C LYS A 131 11.82 0.84 9.26
N GLY A 132 12.97 0.52 8.67
CA GLY A 132 13.59 -0.79 8.77
C GLY A 132 12.93 -1.89 7.93
N ILE A 133 12.10 -1.51 6.96
CA ILE A 133 11.34 -2.47 6.13
C ILE A 133 12.29 -3.37 5.34
N GLY A 134 13.21 -2.77 4.56
CA GLY A 134 14.18 -3.51 3.73
C GLY A 134 15.01 -4.50 4.55
N PRO A 135 15.72 -4.06 5.59
CA PRO A 135 16.51 -4.95 6.43
C PRO A 135 15.70 -6.08 7.08
N THR A 136 14.43 -5.84 7.48
CA THR A 136 13.58 -6.90 8.03
C THR A 136 13.22 -7.95 6.99
N TYR A 137 12.89 -7.57 5.74
CA TYR A 137 12.66 -8.52 4.66
C TYR A 137 13.95 -9.24 4.23
N MET A 138 15.12 -8.60 4.29
CA MET A 138 16.41 -9.26 4.10
C MET A 138 16.62 -10.38 5.14
N ASP A 139 16.35 -10.13 6.41
CA ASP A 139 16.46 -11.16 7.44
C ASP A 139 15.39 -12.25 7.32
N LYS A 140 14.17 -11.89 6.93
CA LYS A 140 13.13 -12.88 6.60
C LYS A 140 13.61 -13.85 5.53
N THR A 141 14.11 -13.35 4.41
CA THR A 141 14.62 -14.15 3.28
C THR A 141 15.92 -14.88 3.63
N GLY A 142 16.79 -14.21 4.41
CA GLY A 142 18.03 -14.78 4.95
C GLY A 142 17.82 -15.80 6.08
N ARG A 143 16.57 -16.05 6.51
CA ARG A 143 16.20 -17.00 7.57
C ARG A 143 16.80 -16.69 8.95
N ASN A 144 16.98 -15.39 9.24
CA ASN A 144 17.48 -14.89 10.51
C ASN A 144 16.41 -14.10 11.30
N GLY A 145 15.31 -13.72 10.63
CA GLY A 145 14.31 -12.82 11.19
C GLY A 145 13.59 -13.38 12.41
N LEU A 146 13.27 -12.49 13.33
CA LEU A 146 12.49 -12.78 14.52
C LEU A 146 10.99 -12.70 14.19
N ARG A 147 10.23 -13.72 14.57
CA ARG A 147 8.79 -13.81 14.30
C ARG A 147 7.97 -13.42 15.51
N VAL A 148 6.73 -12.96 15.28
CA VAL A 148 5.79 -12.66 16.35
C VAL A 148 5.57 -13.84 17.30
N GLY A 149 5.48 -15.07 16.78
CA GLY A 149 5.33 -16.27 17.61
C GLY A 149 6.49 -16.52 18.57
N ASP A 150 7.67 -15.98 18.31
CA ASP A 150 8.84 -16.14 19.16
C ASP A 150 8.71 -15.39 20.50
N ILE A 151 7.88 -14.34 20.58
CA ILE A 151 7.70 -13.53 21.80
C ILE A 151 7.23 -14.34 23.02
N ASN A 152 6.59 -15.48 22.77
CA ASN A 152 6.11 -16.39 23.82
C ASN A 152 7.07 -17.55 24.10
N SER A 153 8.24 -17.60 23.44
CA SER A 153 9.23 -18.64 23.69
C SER A 153 10.18 -18.25 24.82
N GLY A 154 10.60 -19.24 25.64
CA GLY A 154 11.53 -19.01 26.75
C GLY A 154 12.93 -18.53 26.33
N ASN A 155 13.25 -18.58 25.02
CA ASN A 155 14.53 -18.13 24.46
C ASN A 155 14.37 -16.89 23.56
N PHE A 156 13.31 -16.10 23.77
CA PHE A 156 13.03 -14.91 22.95
C PHE A 156 14.16 -13.89 22.99
N GLU A 157 14.66 -13.57 24.18
CA GLU A 157 15.75 -12.60 24.36
C GLU A 157 17.06 -13.09 23.74
N ASP A 158 17.36 -14.38 23.83
CA ASP A 158 18.56 -14.96 23.18
C ASP A 158 18.49 -14.82 21.67
N LYS A 159 17.32 -15.11 21.07
CA LYS A 159 17.09 -14.92 19.63
C LYS A 159 17.23 -13.45 19.22
N TYR A 160 16.67 -12.55 20.02
CA TYR A 160 16.80 -11.11 19.81
C TYR A 160 18.26 -10.67 19.85
N ASN A 161 18.99 -11.04 20.91
CA ASN A 161 20.39 -10.65 21.10
C ASN A 161 21.28 -11.18 19.97
N LYS A 162 21.10 -12.43 19.57
CA LYS A 162 21.83 -13.03 18.45
C LYS A 162 21.63 -12.24 17.13
N LEU A 163 20.40 -11.81 16.85
CA LEU A 163 20.11 -11.01 15.65
C LEU A 163 20.67 -9.60 15.79
N LYS A 164 20.56 -8.98 16.97
CA LYS A 164 21.14 -7.68 17.28
C LYS A 164 22.65 -7.67 17.07
N GLU A 165 23.39 -8.67 17.57
CA GLU A 165 24.84 -8.79 17.41
C GLU A 165 25.27 -8.84 15.94
N LYS A 166 24.53 -9.61 15.12
CA LYS A 166 24.71 -9.63 13.65
C LYS A 166 24.54 -8.22 13.07
N HIS A 167 23.50 -7.50 13.46
CA HIS A 167 23.23 -6.15 12.95
C HIS A 167 24.29 -5.15 13.40
N ILE A 168 24.77 -5.23 14.65
CA ILE A 168 25.84 -4.37 15.15
C ILE A 168 27.11 -4.59 14.35
N THR A 169 27.41 -5.84 13.97
CA THR A 169 28.57 -6.15 13.11
C THR A 169 28.43 -5.49 11.74
N LEU A 170 27.23 -5.53 11.14
CA LEU A 170 26.95 -4.87 9.85
C LEU A 170 27.01 -3.33 9.98
N LEU A 171 26.50 -2.75 11.06
CA LEU A 171 26.56 -1.31 11.32
C LEU A 171 27.99 -0.80 11.43
N LYS A 172 28.90 -1.57 12.10
CA LYS A 172 30.33 -1.26 12.11
C LYS A 172 30.95 -1.21 10.72
N PHE A 173 30.52 -2.09 9.83
CA PHE A 173 30.97 -2.09 8.45
C PHE A 173 30.55 -0.81 7.68
N TYR A 174 29.38 -0.25 8.03
CA TYR A 174 28.94 1.06 7.53
C TYR A 174 29.57 2.26 8.25
N SER A 175 30.46 2.05 9.23
CA SER A 175 30.97 3.11 10.11
C SER A 175 29.83 3.93 10.76
N PHE A 176 28.77 3.25 11.17
CA PHE A 176 27.58 3.86 11.73
C PHE A 176 27.49 3.53 13.24
N GLU A 177 27.59 4.57 14.08
CA GLU A 177 27.59 4.47 15.53
C GLU A 177 26.48 5.35 16.10
N GLU A 178 25.35 4.75 16.43
CA GLU A 178 24.28 5.37 17.23
C GLU A 178 23.89 4.40 18.35
N SER A 179 23.61 4.92 19.57
CA SER A 179 23.06 4.09 20.64
C SER A 179 21.62 3.70 20.35
N ILE A 180 21.27 2.46 20.72
CA ILE A 180 19.92 1.92 20.60
C ILE A 180 19.23 1.76 21.96
N ASP A 181 19.89 2.06 23.07
CA ASP A 181 19.50 1.63 24.41
C ASP A 181 18.08 2.08 24.78
N GLU A 182 17.75 3.36 24.58
CA GLU A 182 16.41 3.87 24.85
C GLU A 182 15.36 3.25 23.92
N LEU A 183 15.66 3.19 22.62
CA LEU A 183 14.77 2.61 21.63
C LEU A 183 14.53 1.11 21.86
N GLU A 184 15.56 0.40 22.33
CA GLU A 184 15.48 -1.02 22.67
C GLU A 184 14.58 -1.24 23.88
N LYS A 185 14.73 -0.43 24.93
CA LYS A 185 13.85 -0.47 26.10
C LYS A 185 12.39 -0.27 25.74
N GLU A 186 12.09 0.80 25.00
CA GLU A 186 10.74 1.07 24.51
C GLU A 186 10.21 -0.05 23.62
N TRP A 187 11.08 -0.68 22.83
CA TRP A 187 10.71 -1.79 21.96
C TRP A 187 10.25 -3.01 22.78
N PHE A 188 11.00 -3.42 23.80
CA PHE A 188 10.60 -4.51 24.69
C PHE A 188 9.31 -4.19 25.46
N GLU A 189 9.14 -2.97 25.93
CA GLU A 189 7.86 -2.53 26.53
C GLU A 189 6.69 -2.64 25.57
N SER A 190 6.93 -2.37 24.27
CA SER A 190 5.91 -2.43 23.23
C SER A 190 5.54 -3.87 22.81
N ILE A 191 6.42 -4.84 23.02
CA ILE A 191 6.12 -6.27 22.85
C ILE A 191 4.97 -6.70 23.75
N GLU A 192 4.87 -6.15 24.96
CA GLU A 192 3.77 -6.45 25.89
C GLU A 192 2.40 -6.06 25.31
N THR A 193 2.35 -5.06 24.43
CA THR A 193 1.11 -4.73 23.71
C THR A 193 0.74 -5.84 22.72
N ILE A 194 1.71 -6.39 21.97
CA ILE A 194 1.44 -7.49 21.04
C ILE A 194 0.96 -8.74 21.79
N ARG A 195 1.50 -9.03 22.97
CA ARG A 195 1.10 -10.18 23.81
C ARG A 195 -0.38 -10.16 24.24
N LYS A 196 -1.00 -8.99 24.27
CA LYS A 196 -2.43 -8.85 24.59
C LYS A 196 -3.34 -9.39 23.49
N PHE A 197 -2.84 -9.54 22.26
CA PHE A 197 -3.63 -9.98 21.12
C PHE A 197 -3.54 -11.49 20.90
N LYS A 198 -4.53 -12.04 20.23
CA LYS A 198 -4.56 -13.45 19.86
C LYS A 198 -3.59 -13.72 18.72
N LEU A 199 -2.51 -14.45 19.02
CA LEU A 199 -1.52 -14.91 18.06
C LEU A 199 -1.97 -16.24 17.47
N ILE A 200 -2.12 -16.32 16.15
CA ILE A 200 -2.71 -17.48 15.47
C ILE A 200 -1.82 -18.05 14.37
N ASP A 201 -2.09 -19.29 13.98
CA ASP A 201 -1.62 -19.90 12.75
C ASP A 201 -2.58 -19.47 11.64
N SER A 202 -2.22 -18.35 11.00
CA SER A 202 -3.15 -17.58 10.14
C SER A 202 -3.60 -18.32 8.90
N GLU A 203 -2.76 -19.17 8.32
CA GLU A 203 -3.08 -20.01 7.17
C GLU A 203 -4.14 -21.05 7.51
N GLU A 204 -4.02 -21.70 8.68
CA GLU A 204 -5.02 -22.67 9.15
C GLU A 204 -6.34 -21.98 9.50
N PHE A 205 -6.26 -20.81 10.17
CA PHE A 205 -7.44 -20.00 10.45
C PHE A 205 -8.19 -19.64 9.17
N LEU A 206 -7.51 -19.05 8.17
CA LEU A 206 -8.15 -18.65 6.92
C LEU A 206 -8.72 -19.84 6.14
N HIS A 207 -8.01 -20.96 6.11
CA HIS A 207 -8.50 -22.19 5.49
C HIS A 207 -9.86 -22.61 6.11
N ASN A 208 -9.94 -22.66 7.43
CA ASN A 208 -11.16 -23.06 8.15
C ASN A 208 -12.30 -22.03 7.96
N GLN A 209 -11.98 -20.72 7.91
CA GLN A 209 -12.98 -19.69 7.62
C GLN A 209 -13.55 -19.84 6.20
N LEU A 210 -12.72 -20.11 5.20
CA LEU A 210 -13.18 -20.34 3.83
C LEU A 210 -14.02 -21.60 3.70
N LEU A 211 -13.71 -22.67 4.46
CA LEU A 211 -14.56 -23.88 4.55
C LEU A 211 -15.92 -23.56 5.17
N SER A 212 -15.97 -22.65 6.13
CA SER A 212 -17.18 -22.17 6.78
C SER A 212 -17.94 -21.10 5.98
N ASN A 213 -17.59 -20.94 4.68
CA ASN A 213 -18.17 -19.96 3.75
C ASN A 213 -18.04 -18.48 4.19
N LYS A 214 -17.04 -18.16 5.00
CA LYS A 214 -16.73 -16.78 5.35
C LYS A 214 -16.07 -16.06 4.17
N SER A 215 -16.41 -14.79 4.01
CA SER A 215 -15.86 -13.90 2.99
C SER A 215 -14.58 -13.21 3.50
N VAL A 216 -13.53 -13.18 2.67
CA VAL A 216 -12.22 -12.64 3.03
C VAL A 216 -11.78 -11.62 1.99
N LEU A 217 -11.40 -10.41 2.42
CA LEU A 217 -10.74 -9.40 1.60
C LEU A 217 -9.28 -9.27 2.03
N ALA A 218 -8.35 -9.58 1.13
CA ALA A 218 -6.93 -9.35 1.30
C ALA A 218 -6.59 -7.90 0.96
N GLU A 219 -6.14 -7.14 1.96
CA GLU A 219 -5.76 -5.74 1.83
C GLU A 219 -4.27 -5.59 1.52
N GLY A 220 -3.95 -5.03 0.34
CA GLY A 220 -2.59 -4.69 -0.07
C GLY A 220 -2.11 -3.35 0.47
N ALA A 221 -0.80 -3.18 0.51
CA ALA A 221 -0.13 -1.92 0.81
C ALA A 221 0.80 -1.53 -0.34
N GLN A 222 1.23 -0.27 -0.39
CA GLN A 222 1.98 0.30 -1.51
C GLN A 222 1.21 0.17 -2.84
N GLY A 223 1.87 -0.11 -3.95
CA GLY A 223 1.24 -0.29 -5.26
C GLY A 223 2.06 -1.23 -6.15
N SER A 224 1.46 -1.74 -7.21
CA SER A 224 2.05 -2.77 -8.09
C SER A 224 3.37 -2.33 -8.71
N LEU A 225 3.52 -1.03 -9.01
CA LEU A 225 4.76 -0.49 -9.58
C LEU A 225 5.89 -0.28 -8.54
N LEU A 226 5.61 -0.62 -7.28
CA LEU A 226 6.58 -0.70 -6.18
C LEU A 226 6.87 -2.15 -5.76
N ASP A 227 6.36 -3.16 -6.47
CA ASP A 227 6.62 -4.57 -6.20
C ASP A 227 8.12 -4.88 -6.33
N ILE A 228 8.65 -5.74 -5.44
CA ILE A 228 10.08 -6.07 -5.41
C ILE A 228 10.57 -6.74 -6.70
N ASP A 229 9.72 -7.54 -7.35
CA ASP A 229 10.07 -8.30 -8.55
C ASP A 229 9.62 -7.60 -9.83
N PHE A 230 8.42 -6.99 -9.84
CA PHE A 230 7.75 -6.46 -11.03
C PHE A 230 7.62 -4.94 -11.04
N GLY A 231 8.07 -4.25 -10.01
CA GLY A 231 8.05 -2.80 -9.93
C GLY A 231 9.22 -2.14 -10.66
N SER A 232 9.32 -0.82 -10.50
CA SER A 232 10.38 0.01 -11.09
C SER A 232 11.71 -0.13 -10.31
N TYR A 233 12.29 -1.32 -10.30
CA TYR A 233 13.54 -1.64 -9.61
C TYR A 233 14.68 -0.71 -10.05
N PRO A 234 15.57 -0.24 -9.14
CA PRO A 234 15.65 -0.56 -7.70
C PRO A 234 14.74 0.32 -6.81
N PHE A 235 13.94 1.21 -7.36
CA PHE A 235 13.09 2.15 -6.64
C PHE A 235 11.73 1.53 -6.27
N VAL A 236 11.78 0.47 -5.46
CA VAL A 236 10.66 -0.38 -5.07
C VAL A 236 10.62 -0.59 -3.55
N THR A 237 9.54 -1.17 -3.03
CA THR A 237 9.50 -1.71 -1.67
C THR A 237 10.08 -3.13 -1.64
N SER A 238 10.41 -3.63 -0.46
CA SER A 238 11.04 -4.96 -0.29
C SER A 238 10.01 -6.10 -0.16
N SER A 239 8.77 -5.88 -0.54
CA SER A 239 7.70 -6.88 -0.46
C SER A 239 6.97 -7.06 -1.78
N ASN A 240 6.30 -8.20 -1.95
CA ASN A 240 5.44 -8.47 -3.11
C ASN A 240 4.09 -7.78 -2.91
N THR A 241 3.86 -6.70 -3.67
CA THR A 241 2.66 -5.87 -3.62
C THR A 241 1.58 -6.31 -4.58
N ILE A 242 1.89 -7.24 -5.49
CA ILE A 242 0.97 -7.81 -6.48
C ILE A 242 0.05 -8.87 -5.86
N ALA A 243 -0.98 -9.28 -6.60
CA ALA A 243 -1.99 -10.25 -6.11
C ALA A 243 -1.37 -11.58 -5.65
N ALA A 244 -0.31 -12.05 -6.31
CA ALA A 244 0.43 -13.25 -5.88
C ALA A 244 1.00 -13.12 -4.46
N GLY A 245 1.31 -11.90 -4.01
CA GLY A 245 1.74 -11.61 -2.64
C GLY A 245 0.69 -11.97 -1.57
N ALA A 246 -0.60 -11.96 -1.92
CA ALA A 246 -1.65 -12.41 -1.01
C ALA A 246 -1.56 -13.92 -0.74
N CYS A 247 -1.17 -14.72 -1.74
CA CYS A 247 -0.99 -16.16 -1.56
C CYS A 247 0.10 -16.46 -0.53
N THR A 248 1.28 -15.86 -0.69
CA THR A 248 2.41 -16.09 0.21
C THR A 248 2.26 -15.35 1.56
N GLY A 249 1.63 -14.17 1.53
CA GLY A 249 1.47 -13.32 2.71
C GLY A 249 0.34 -13.73 3.67
N LEU A 250 -0.58 -14.59 3.21
CA LEU A 250 -1.68 -15.14 4.02
C LEU A 250 -1.65 -16.67 4.13
N GLY A 251 -0.80 -17.35 3.34
CA GLY A 251 -0.80 -18.80 3.24
C GLY A 251 -2.03 -19.35 2.51
N VAL A 252 -2.51 -18.64 1.48
CA VAL A 252 -3.69 -19.00 0.69
C VAL A 252 -3.24 -19.62 -0.64
N ALA A 253 -3.85 -20.74 -1.02
CA ALA A 253 -3.53 -21.40 -2.29
C ALA A 253 -3.95 -20.51 -3.48
N PRO A 254 -3.17 -20.46 -4.60
CA PRO A 254 -3.47 -19.59 -5.74
C PRO A 254 -4.87 -19.76 -6.34
N ASN A 255 -5.39 -21.02 -6.39
CA ASN A 255 -6.73 -21.33 -6.88
C ASN A 255 -7.87 -20.88 -5.93
N LYS A 256 -7.53 -20.34 -4.76
CA LYS A 256 -8.46 -19.75 -3.79
C LYS A 256 -8.51 -18.22 -3.89
N ILE A 257 -7.76 -17.62 -4.77
CA ILE A 257 -7.92 -16.18 -5.10
C ILE A 257 -9.19 -16.01 -5.93
N GLY A 258 -10.01 -15.05 -5.53
CA GLY A 258 -11.26 -14.67 -6.17
C GLY A 258 -11.11 -13.45 -7.07
N GLU A 259 -11.92 -12.42 -6.79
CA GLU A 259 -11.84 -11.14 -7.48
C GLU A 259 -10.57 -10.39 -7.12
N VAL A 260 -10.00 -9.69 -8.08
CA VAL A 260 -8.85 -8.81 -7.88
C VAL A 260 -9.26 -7.37 -8.20
N PHE A 261 -9.40 -6.57 -7.15
CA PHE A 261 -9.79 -5.17 -7.22
C PHE A 261 -8.55 -4.28 -7.39
N GLY A 262 -8.44 -3.65 -8.55
CA GLY A 262 -7.36 -2.73 -8.86
C GLY A 262 -7.75 -1.27 -8.59
N ILE A 263 -7.02 -0.61 -7.67
CA ILE A 263 -7.25 0.80 -7.34
C ILE A 263 -6.22 1.66 -8.05
N PHE A 264 -6.68 2.74 -8.70
CA PHE A 264 -5.84 3.74 -9.31
C PHE A 264 -6.41 5.15 -9.11
N LYS A 265 -5.57 6.17 -9.07
CA LYS A 265 -6.00 7.57 -9.13
C LYS A 265 -6.27 7.99 -10.57
N ALA A 266 -7.16 8.95 -10.77
CA ALA A 266 -7.41 9.58 -12.07
C ALA A 266 -6.16 10.30 -12.66
N TYR A 267 -5.08 10.36 -11.92
CA TYR A 267 -3.73 10.85 -12.27
C TYR A 267 -2.68 9.98 -11.57
N CYS A 268 -1.39 10.23 -11.81
CA CYS A 268 -0.33 9.48 -11.13
C CYS A 268 0.35 10.31 -10.05
N THR A 269 0.81 9.64 -9.00
CA THR A 269 1.69 10.23 -7.98
C THR A 269 2.81 9.27 -7.61
N ARG A 270 3.97 9.82 -7.23
CA ARG A 270 5.10 9.03 -6.74
C ARG A 270 5.80 9.75 -5.59
N VAL A 271 6.23 8.99 -4.58
CA VAL A 271 7.12 9.48 -3.50
C VAL A 271 8.52 8.96 -3.75
N GLY A 272 9.53 9.81 -3.52
CA GLY A 272 10.93 9.44 -3.65
C GLY A 272 11.45 9.39 -5.08
N SER A 273 12.58 8.74 -5.26
CA SER A 273 13.29 8.63 -6.54
C SER A 273 12.68 7.58 -7.47
N GLY A 274 13.24 7.49 -8.67
CA GLY A 274 12.86 6.49 -9.66
C GLY A 274 12.01 7.04 -10.81
N PRO A 275 11.76 6.21 -11.84
CA PRO A 275 11.11 6.64 -13.07
C PRO A 275 9.67 7.06 -12.85
N PHE A 276 9.28 8.12 -13.53
CA PHE A 276 7.91 8.62 -13.57
C PHE A 276 7.65 9.28 -14.94
N PRO A 277 7.35 8.49 -15.97
CA PRO A 277 7.30 8.98 -17.35
C PRO A 277 6.36 10.16 -17.58
N THR A 278 5.23 10.17 -16.89
CA THR A 278 4.19 11.20 -17.04
C THR A 278 4.30 12.35 -16.05
N GLU A 279 5.44 12.49 -15.35
CA GLU A 279 5.65 13.54 -14.34
C GLU A 279 5.49 14.93 -14.92
N LEU A 280 4.91 15.83 -14.13
CA LEU A 280 4.70 17.23 -14.46
C LEU A 280 5.60 18.12 -13.61
N PHE A 281 6.35 18.98 -14.29
CA PHE A 281 7.27 19.96 -13.69
C PHE A 281 6.75 21.40 -13.84
N ASP A 282 5.47 21.56 -14.20
CA ASP A 282 4.81 22.82 -14.48
C ASP A 282 3.76 23.19 -13.42
N SER A 283 3.11 24.32 -13.63
CA SER A 283 2.04 24.83 -12.75
C SER A 283 0.84 23.87 -12.65
N ILE A 284 0.63 22.97 -13.63
CA ILE A 284 -0.43 21.97 -13.57
C ILE A 284 -0.07 20.90 -12.54
N GLY A 285 1.16 20.43 -12.53
CA GLY A 285 1.67 19.49 -11.54
C GLY A 285 1.56 20.05 -10.11
N GLU A 286 1.95 21.31 -9.91
CA GLU A 286 1.81 21.99 -8.62
C GLU A 286 0.35 22.14 -8.20
N LYS A 287 -0.53 22.44 -9.15
CA LYS A 287 -1.97 22.57 -8.90
C LYS A 287 -2.60 21.25 -8.49
N ILE A 288 -2.27 20.14 -9.18
CA ILE A 288 -2.69 18.78 -8.81
C ILE A 288 -2.19 18.43 -7.40
N GLN A 289 -0.92 18.68 -7.10
CA GLN A 289 -0.33 18.40 -5.80
C GLN A 289 -1.07 19.14 -4.67
N ARG A 290 -1.31 20.44 -4.84
CA ARG A 290 -1.96 21.29 -3.84
C ARG A 290 -3.42 20.90 -3.62
N VAL A 291 -4.23 20.80 -4.70
CA VAL A 291 -5.66 20.47 -4.62
C VAL A 291 -5.86 19.02 -4.17
N GLY A 292 -5.04 18.11 -4.67
CA GLY A 292 -5.06 16.70 -4.27
C GLY A 292 -4.51 16.46 -2.86
N ASN A 293 -3.95 17.49 -2.19
CA ASN A 293 -3.24 17.34 -0.91
C ASN A 293 -2.23 16.19 -0.99
N GLU A 294 -1.38 16.21 -2.04
CA GLU A 294 -0.46 15.12 -2.34
C GLU A 294 0.83 15.25 -1.51
N PHE A 295 0.67 14.94 -0.22
CA PHE A 295 1.74 14.86 0.78
C PHE A 295 1.65 13.50 1.49
N GLY A 296 2.80 12.95 1.84
CA GLY A 296 2.86 11.65 2.53
C GLY A 296 2.24 11.72 3.91
N ALA A 297 1.23 10.89 4.18
CA ALA A 297 0.52 10.87 5.45
C ALA A 297 1.44 10.60 6.66
N THR A 298 2.52 9.86 6.46
CA THR A 298 3.47 9.46 7.52
C THR A 298 4.68 10.39 7.59
N THR A 299 5.21 10.81 6.44
CA THR A 299 6.50 11.53 6.36
C THR A 299 6.34 13.01 6.01
N GLY A 300 5.15 13.46 5.62
CA GLY A 300 4.90 14.81 5.12
C GLY A 300 5.61 15.14 3.80
N ARG A 301 6.37 14.21 3.20
CA ARG A 301 7.07 14.45 1.94
C ARG A 301 6.10 14.73 0.81
N SER A 302 6.42 15.73 -0.02
CA SER A 302 5.68 16.02 -1.24
C SER A 302 5.69 14.83 -2.18
N ARG A 303 4.53 14.54 -2.78
CA ARG A 303 4.41 13.57 -3.87
C ARG A 303 4.63 14.29 -5.19
N ARG A 304 5.45 13.72 -6.04
CA ARG A 304 5.56 14.07 -7.45
C ARG A 304 4.23 13.74 -8.11
N CYS A 305 3.73 14.60 -9.00
CA CYS A 305 2.44 14.44 -9.67
C CYS A 305 2.63 14.34 -11.18
N GLY A 306 1.76 13.59 -11.85
CA GLY A 306 1.82 13.42 -13.29
C GLY A 306 0.48 12.98 -13.87
N TRP A 307 0.36 13.02 -15.19
CA TRP A 307 -0.83 12.56 -15.90
C TRP A 307 -1.04 11.05 -15.72
N LEU A 308 -2.28 10.60 -15.94
CA LEU A 308 -2.60 9.18 -15.91
C LEU A 308 -1.76 8.43 -16.96
N ASP A 309 -1.09 7.38 -16.52
CA ASP A 309 -0.19 6.54 -17.30
C ASP A 309 -0.89 5.21 -17.65
N VAL A 310 -1.45 5.14 -18.87
CA VAL A 310 -2.21 3.97 -19.32
C VAL A 310 -1.31 2.76 -19.56
N PRO A 311 -0.12 2.86 -20.20
CA PRO A 311 0.84 1.75 -20.28
C PRO A 311 1.17 1.14 -18.92
N ALA A 312 1.41 1.98 -17.91
CA ALA A 312 1.68 1.53 -16.54
C ALA A 312 0.49 0.81 -15.92
N LEU A 313 -0.74 1.32 -16.13
CA LEU A 313 -1.96 0.66 -15.66
C LEU A 313 -2.19 -0.69 -16.35
N LYS A 314 -2.04 -0.78 -17.67
CA LYS A 314 -2.16 -2.04 -18.43
C LYS A 314 -1.19 -3.10 -17.93
N TYR A 315 0.05 -2.69 -17.70
CA TYR A 315 1.06 -3.58 -17.12
C TYR A 315 0.62 -4.08 -15.74
N ALA A 316 0.22 -3.17 -14.85
CA ALA A 316 -0.22 -3.53 -13.50
C ALA A 316 -1.48 -4.42 -13.52
N ILE A 317 -2.46 -4.14 -14.39
CA ILE A 317 -3.66 -4.97 -14.60
C ILE A 317 -3.26 -6.40 -14.99
N LYS A 318 -2.34 -6.54 -15.95
CA LYS A 318 -1.90 -7.82 -16.49
C LYS A 318 -1.19 -8.69 -15.43
N ILE A 319 -0.22 -8.13 -14.70
CA ILE A 319 0.55 -8.91 -13.70
C ILE A 319 -0.28 -9.31 -12.48
N ASN A 320 -1.38 -8.59 -12.21
CA ASN A 320 -2.27 -8.86 -11.09
C ASN A 320 -3.49 -9.73 -11.46
N GLY A 321 -3.82 -9.86 -12.74
CA GLY A 321 -5.07 -10.49 -13.15
C GLY A 321 -6.29 -9.73 -12.63
N VAL A 322 -6.26 -8.39 -12.71
CA VAL A 322 -7.33 -7.51 -12.21
C VAL A 322 -8.65 -7.85 -12.89
N THR A 323 -9.72 -7.92 -12.10
CA THR A 323 -11.08 -8.24 -12.60
C THR A 323 -11.99 -7.01 -12.60
N GLN A 324 -11.74 -6.06 -11.70
CA GLN A 324 -12.53 -4.83 -11.56
C GLN A 324 -11.63 -3.66 -11.17
N LEU A 325 -11.99 -2.47 -11.61
CA LEU A 325 -11.25 -1.23 -11.36
C LEU A 325 -12.01 -0.29 -10.42
N MET A 326 -11.25 0.49 -9.66
CA MET A 326 -11.75 1.52 -8.76
C MET A 326 -10.93 2.80 -8.97
N MET A 327 -11.57 3.84 -9.49
CA MET A 327 -10.93 5.12 -9.79
C MET A 327 -11.06 6.07 -8.61
N MET A 328 -9.93 6.60 -8.16
CA MET A 328 -9.83 7.50 -7.02
C MET A 328 -9.52 8.94 -7.46
N LYS A 329 -9.92 9.90 -6.61
CA LYS A 329 -9.50 11.29 -6.77
C LYS A 329 -9.95 11.97 -8.07
N ALA A 330 -11.13 11.61 -8.59
CA ALA A 330 -11.71 12.27 -9.75
C ALA A 330 -11.99 13.77 -9.48
N ASP A 331 -12.35 14.12 -8.26
CA ASP A 331 -12.59 15.47 -7.77
C ASP A 331 -11.40 16.41 -7.99
N VAL A 332 -10.18 15.90 -7.87
CA VAL A 332 -8.96 16.73 -8.01
C VAL A 332 -8.80 17.30 -9.41
N LEU A 333 -9.25 16.58 -10.43
CA LEU A 333 -9.13 17.05 -11.82
C LEU A 333 -10.20 18.05 -12.22
N SER A 334 -11.25 18.28 -11.42
CA SER A 334 -12.32 19.26 -11.66
C SER A 334 -11.81 20.69 -11.89
N MET A 335 -10.66 21.04 -11.31
CA MET A 335 -10.08 22.37 -11.41
C MET A 335 -9.32 22.63 -12.71
N LEU A 336 -9.21 21.65 -13.58
CA LEU A 336 -8.53 21.76 -14.87
C LEU A 336 -9.53 22.02 -15.99
N GLU A 337 -9.10 22.69 -17.04
CA GLU A 337 -9.89 22.84 -18.28
C GLU A 337 -9.78 21.60 -19.17
N LYS A 338 -8.59 21.00 -19.15
CA LYS A 338 -8.22 19.86 -19.97
C LYS A 338 -7.43 18.85 -19.14
N ILE A 339 -7.74 17.58 -19.35
CA ILE A 339 -7.04 16.43 -18.78
C ILE A 339 -6.25 15.75 -19.90
N ARG A 340 -5.07 15.21 -19.56
CA ARG A 340 -4.29 14.37 -20.47
C ARG A 340 -4.14 12.96 -19.91
N ILE A 341 -4.18 11.98 -20.79
CA ILE A 341 -3.80 10.61 -20.48
C ILE A 341 -2.67 10.18 -21.42
N CYS A 342 -1.60 9.59 -20.85
CA CYS A 342 -0.56 8.97 -21.66
C CYS A 342 -1.11 7.64 -22.21
N THR A 343 -1.20 7.53 -23.53
CA THR A 343 -1.75 6.34 -24.21
C THR A 343 -0.69 5.31 -24.54
N HIS A 344 0.53 5.72 -24.82
CA HIS A 344 1.68 4.89 -25.11
C HIS A 344 2.99 5.69 -25.01
N TYR A 345 4.12 4.99 -24.96
CA TYR A 345 5.45 5.58 -25.07
C TYR A 345 6.00 5.39 -26.48
N ILE A 346 6.90 6.28 -26.89
CA ILE A 346 7.80 6.06 -28.02
C ILE A 346 9.23 5.98 -27.48
N HIS A 347 9.94 4.92 -27.80
CA HIS A 347 11.34 4.71 -27.49
C HIS A 347 12.06 4.12 -28.71
N ASN A 348 13.10 4.81 -29.20
CA ASN A 348 13.81 4.42 -30.42
C ASN A 348 12.84 4.17 -31.63
N ASP A 349 11.90 5.08 -31.84
CA ASP A 349 10.84 5.01 -32.85
C ASP A 349 9.89 3.79 -32.71
N ILE A 350 10.00 3.03 -31.62
CA ILE A 350 9.11 1.91 -31.33
C ILE A 350 8.00 2.36 -30.37
N LYS A 351 6.76 2.04 -30.75
CA LYS A 351 5.60 2.25 -29.91
C LYS A 351 5.51 1.16 -28.84
N LEU A 352 5.43 1.58 -27.56
CA LEU A 352 5.26 0.70 -26.41
C LEU A 352 3.98 1.03 -25.65
N ASP A 353 3.17 0.03 -25.35
CA ASP A 353 1.93 0.13 -24.56
C ASP A 353 2.04 -0.56 -23.20
N TYR A 354 3.27 -0.77 -22.73
CA TYR A 354 3.62 -1.35 -21.43
C TYR A 354 4.88 -0.67 -20.87
N ILE A 355 5.17 -0.87 -19.59
CA ILE A 355 6.42 -0.41 -18.96
C ILE A 355 7.56 -1.37 -19.35
N PRO A 356 8.57 -0.91 -20.09
CA PRO A 356 9.74 -1.73 -20.43
C PRO A 356 10.71 -1.85 -19.23
N TYR A 357 11.60 -2.83 -19.28
CA TYR A 357 12.60 -3.10 -18.24
C TYR A 357 13.51 -1.90 -17.96
N ASP A 358 13.94 -1.22 -18.99
CA ASP A 358 14.86 -0.09 -18.97
C ASP A 358 14.21 1.28 -18.77
N ILE A 359 12.98 1.30 -18.23
CA ILE A 359 12.21 2.54 -18.00
C ILE A 359 12.96 3.57 -17.16
N SER A 360 13.92 3.15 -16.33
CA SER A 360 14.73 4.04 -15.50
C SER A 360 15.85 4.75 -16.25
N ASP A 361 16.33 4.17 -17.33
CA ASP A 361 17.56 4.59 -18.02
C ASP A 361 17.30 5.07 -19.46
N GLY A 362 16.11 4.79 -20.00
CA GLY A 362 15.72 5.12 -21.36
C GLY A 362 15.09 6.52 -21.49
N ASP A 363 15.27 7.10 -22.69
CA ASP A 363 14.56 8.31 -23.11
C ASP A 363 13.21 7.90 -23.72
N PHE A 364 12.13 8.09 -22.94
CA PHE A 364 10.76 7.70 -23.32
C PHE A 364 9.92 8.93 -23.58
N ASN A 365 9.44 9.07 -24.80
CA ASN A 365 8.51 10.14 -25.15
C ASN A 365 7.05 9.68 -24.92
N CYS A 366 6.36 10.32 -23.97
CA CYS A 366 4.97 10.04 -23.67
C CYS A 366 4.05 10.68 -24.70
N ILE A 367 3.16 9.88 -25.30
CA ILE A 367 2.16 10.35 -26.23
C ILE A 367 0.81 10.49 -25.53
N TYR A 368 0.28 11.71 -25.57
CA TYR A 368 -0.92 12.08 -24.82
C TYR A 368 -2.15 12.20 -25.69
N LYS A 369 -3.30 11.85 -25.11
CA LYS A 369 -4.63 12.19 -25.61
C LYS A 369 -5.22 13.26 -24.70
N ASP A 370 -5.67 14.36 -25.30
CA ASP A 370 -6.38 15.44 -24.61
C ASP A 370 -7.86 15.08 -24.43
N ILE A 371 -8.41 15.38 -23.26
CA ILE A 371 -9.80 15.08 -22.89
C ILE A 371 -10.37 16.30 -22.17
N PRO A 372 -11.59 16.75 -22.48
CA PRO A 372 -12.26 17.81 -21.71
C PRO A 372 -12.42 17.38 -20.25
N SER A 373 -12.17 18.32 -19.33
CA SER A 373 -12.47 18.10 -17.92
C SER A 373 -13.93 18.44 -17.62
N TRP A 374 -14.45 17.91 -16.55
CA TRP A 374 -15.82 18.11 -16.09
C TRP A 374 -16.05 19.46 -15.38
N GLN A 375 -15.03 20.16 -14.95
CA GLN A 375 -15.07 21.50 -14.36
C GLN A 375 -16.22 21.77 -13.37
N LYS A 376 -16.61 20.73 -12.62
CA LYS A 376 -17.70 20.76 -11.63
C LYS A 376 -17.23 20.19 -10.31
N ASP A 377 -17.74 20.72 -9.21
CA ASP A 377 -17.54 20.12 -7.90
C ASP A 377 -18.27 18.77 -7.83
N LEU A 378 -17.49 17.70 -7.66
CA LEU A 378 -17.99 16.33 -7.55
C LEU A 378 -18.28 15.94 -6.10
N THR A 379 -17.81 16.70 -5.12
CA THR A 379 -17.80 16.29 -3.71
C THR A 379 -19.19 16.16 -3.10
N GLN A 380 -20.20 16.77 -3.73
CA GLN A 380 -21.60 16.74 -3.31
C GLN A 380 -22.43 15.65 -4.01
N LEU A 381 -21.84 14.91 -4.93
CA LEU A 381 -22.57 13.85 -5.63
C LEU A 381 -22.85 12.67 -4.69
N SER A 382 -24.08 12.17 -4.74
CA SER A 382 -24.54 10.99 -4.00
C SER A 382 -24.75 9.76 -4.88
N SER A 383 -24.85 9.96 -6.21
CA SER A 383 -25.03 8.89 -7.20
C SER A 383 -24.10 9.11 -8.40
N TYR A 384 -23.61 8.03 -9.01
CA TYR A 384 -22.87 8.10 -10.26
C TYR A 384 -23.73 8.63 -11.41
N GLU A 385 -25.04 8.37 -11.39
CA GLU A 385 -25.97 8.83 -12.40
C GLU A 385 -26.04 10.37 -12.51
N ASP A 386 -25.78 11.08 -11.41
CA ASP A 386 -25.75 12.54 -11.36
C ASP A 386 -24.41 13.15 -11.83
N SER A 387 -23.47 12.30 -12.21
CA SER A 387 -22.14 12.75 -12.64
C SER A 387 -22.21 13.56 -13.93
N PRO A 388 -21.33 14.58 -14.12
CA PRO A 388 -21.20 15.30 -15.37
C PRO A 388 -20.94 14.38 -16.56
N PHE A 389 -21.42 14.80 -17.72
CA PHE A 389 -21.25 14.05 -18.97
C PHE A 389 -19.78 13.76 -19.27
N GLU A 390 -18.91 14.75 -19.07
CA GLU A 390 -17.47 14.64 -19.31
C GLU A 390 -16.80 13.58 -18.43
N LEU A 391 -17.22 13.47 -17.15
CA LEU A 391 -16.74 12.41 -16.25
C LEU A 391 -17.21 11.02 -16.71
N LYS A 392 -18.47 10.90 -17.13
CA LYS A 392 -19.01 9.64 -17.67
C LYS A 392 -18.25 9.19 -18.92
N GLU A 393 -17.99 10.12 -19.85
CA GLU A 393 -17.21 9.83 -21.06
C GLU A 393 -15.73 9.50 -20.73
N TYR A 394 -15.13 10.16 -19.74
CA TYR A 394 -13.78 9.82 -19.28
C TYR A 394 -13.73 8.38 -18.74
N VAL A 395 -14.67 8.01 -17.87
CA VAL A 395 -14.76 6.67 -17.30
C VAL A 395 -14.98 5.63 -18.40
N LYS A 396 -15.90 5.88 -19.32
CA LYS A 396 -16.17 5.00 -20.46
C LYS A 396 -14.97 4.82 -21.38
N LEU A 397 -14.23 5.90 -21.65
CA LEU A 397 -12.99 5.84 -22.41
C LEU A 397 -11.93 4.97 -21.72
N LEU A 398 -11.77 5.12 -20.40
CA LEU A 398 -10.82 4.28 -19.66
C LEU A 398 -11.25 2.81 -19.66
N GLU A 399 -12.52 2.50 -19.48
CA GLU A 399 -13.04 1.13 -19.58
C GLU A 399 -12.75 0.50 -20.95
N GLN A 400 -12.93 1.26 -22.02
CA GLN A 400 -12.60 0.80 -23.38
C GLN A 400 -11.11 0.54 -23.57
N ILE A 401 -10.24 1.42 -23.03
CA ILE A 401 -8.79 1.29 -23.19
C ILE A 401 -8.22 0.18 -22.31
N LEU A 402 -8.74 0.04 -21.09
CA LEU A 402 -8.26 -0.92 -20.08
C LEU A 402 -8.97 -2.27 -20.16
N GLU A 403 -10.07 -2.37 -20.94
CA GLU A 403 -10.89 -3.58 -21.15
C GLU A 403 -11.46 -4.16 -19.85
N LEU A 404 -11.69 -3.31 -18.85
CA LEU A 404 -12.19 -3.69 -17.52
C LEU A 404 -13.22 -2.69 -17.01
N PRO A 405 -14.23 -3.15 -16.24
CA PRO A 405 -15.23 -2.26 -15.67
C PRO A 405 -14.67 -1.45 -14.50
N ILE A 406 -14.94 -0.15 -14.46
CA ILE A 406 -14.71 0.72 -13.30
C ILE A 406 -15.97 0.71 -12.43
N LYS A 407 -15.94 -0.02 -11.32
CA LYS A 407 -17.10 -0.23 -10.44
C LYS A 407 -17.29 0.83 -9.37
N ILE A 408 -16.24 1.57 -9.07
CA ILE A 408 -16.26 2.64 -8.06
C ILE A 408 -15.54 3.87 -8.61
N VAL A 409 -16.13 5.04 -8.41
CA VAL A 409 -15.51 6.36 -8.64
C VAL A 409 -15.53 7.14 -7.33
N SER A 410 -14.35 7.46 -6.80
CA SER A 410 -14.19 8.27 -5.60
C SER A 410 -14.09 9.75 -5.97
N VAL A 411 -14.92 10.57 -5.34
CA VAL A 411 -15.12 12.00 -5.64
C VAL A 411 -14.81 12.90 -4.43
N GLY A 412 -14.01 12.40 -3.49
CA GLY A 412 -13.55 13.14 -2.32
C GLY A 412 -12.92 12.22 -1.27
N PRO A 413 -12.40 12.75 -0.16
CA PRO A 413 -11.69 11.97 0.86
C PRO A 413 -12.61 11.15 1.76
N ASN A 414 -13.85 11.60 2.04
CA ASN A 414 -14.77 10.95 2.95
C ASN A 414 -15.32 9.63 2.37
N ARG A 415 -15.60 8.63 3.24
CA ARG A 415 -16.18 7.35 2.82
C ARG A 415 -17.50 7.50 2.04
N LYS A 416 -18.31 8.52 2.37
CA LYS A 416 -19.59 8.81 1.70
C LYS A 416 -19.41 9.35 0.27
N GLN A 417 -18.25 9.90 -0.04
CA GLN A 417 -17.89 10.41 -1.37
C GLN A 417 -17.34 9.29 -2.27
N THR A 418 -18.10 8.19 -2.33
CA THR A 418 -17.76 6.97 -3.09
C THR A 418 -18.97 6.56 -3.90
N LEU A 419 -18.89 6.74 -5.21
CA LEU A 419 -19.98 6.46 -6.15
C LEU A 419 -19.83 5.03 -6.68
N PHE A 420 -20.84 4.21 -6.48
CA PHE A 420 -20.93 2.85 -7.03
C PHE A 420 -21.58 2.87 -8.40
N ARG A 421 -21.16 1.93 -9.30
CA ARG A 421 -21.65 1.76 -10.67
C ARG A 421 -22.13 0.34 -10.90
#